data_da3cc2831b202904fde281cc29484ced
#
_entry.id   da3cc2831b202904fde281cc29484ced
#
_cell.length_a   1.000
_cell.length_b   1.000
_cell.length_c   1.000
_cell.angle_alpha   90.00
_cell.angle_beta   90.00
_cell.angle_gamma   90.00
#
_symmetry.space_group_name_H-M   'P 1'
#
loop_
_entity.id
_entity.type
_entity.pdbx_description
1 polymer ?
#
loop_
_entity_poly.entity_id
_entity_poly.type
_entity_poly.pdbx_seq_one_letter_code
_entity_poly.pdbx_strand_id
1 'polypeptide(L)'
;MKILMVNHGKAGSWGGGDGVQMRETAKRLAQRGHQVTVVNSDQPEAAAFDLVHIFNCRVHSSFATQMESCRRAGKPVVVSPIWVSISRALWGSRGTVAVIQKLAQGGEAGGADLMRQLSDRSLAVHLPEGVIYADGHGTCDLSWFSSVAKLLEQADGLLPNSWLELKAVQTDLGWCGENFEVAHYGVDPQLFLDADPEPFRQHTGIRGPFVVQAGRIEPAKNQAMLCWALRHTNLPIVLIGSGKHWPSYAELCRSISGDRLTIIDHIPQPLLASAYAAANVHVLPSWMETCGLVSLEAALSGTPLVGSTFGHELEYLKGDAWWADPGDPESVQRAVLGAWKAGRHSPRPIQLKRRILEEFNWERTADATEKLYKRVLEKKS
;
A
#
# COMPACT_ATOMS: atom_id res chain seq x y z
N MET A 1 2.79 30.22 2.60
CA MET A 1 1.98 29.81 1.42
C MET A 1 0.60 29.35 1.89
N LYS A 2 -0.43 29.65 1.09
CA LYS A 2 -1.77 29.04 1.23
C LYS A 2 -1.86 27.84 0.30
N ILE A 3 -1.98 26.66 0.86
CA ILE A 3 -1.89 25.38 0.13
C ILE A 3 -3.22 24.64 0.23
N LEU A 4 -3.75 24.19 -0.91
CA LEU A 4 -4.90 23.30 -0.96
C LEU A 4 -4.42 21.88 -1.25
N MET A 5 -4.63 20.94 -0.33
CA MET A 5 -4.38 19.53 -0.53
C MET A 5 -5.70 18.79 -0.82
N VAL A 6 -5.73 18.06 -1.92
CA VAL A 6 -6.96 17.48 -2.47
C VAL A 6 -6.78 15.98 -2.69
N ASN A 7 -7.72 15.18 -2.19
CA ASN A 7 -7.90 13.79 -2.58
C ASN A 7 -9.29 13.60 -3.22
N HIS A 8 -9.57 12.48 -3.86
CA HIS A 8 -10.86 12.20 -4.48
C HIS A 8 -12.01 12.19 -3.45
N GLY A 9 -13.23 12.50 -3.89
CA GLY A 9 -14.38 12.70 -2.99
C GLY A 9 -14.69 11.50 -2.08
N LYS A 10 -14.37 10.27 -2.50
CA LYS A 10 -14.58 9.04 -1.72
C LYS A 10 -13.39 8.62 -0.85
N ALA A 11 -12.28 9.36 -0.83
CA ALA A 11 -11.05 8.97 -0.11
C ALA A 11 -11.27 8.73 1.39
N GLY A 12 -12.10 9.55 2.02
CA GLY A 12 -12.40 9.44 3.46
C GLY A 12 -13.14 8.17 3.86
N SER A 13 -13.97 7.62 2.97
CA SER A 13 -14.76 6.42 3.23
C SER A 13 -13.99 5.11 2.99
N TRP A 14 -12.91 5.16 2.22
CA TRP A 14 -12.14 3.97 1.85
C TRP A 14 -10.94 3.69 2.77
N GLY A 15 -10.49 4.70 3.53
CA GLY A 15 -9.32 4.61 4.41
C GLY A 15 -8.09 4.06 3.66
N GLY A 16 -7.15 4.91 3.31
CA GLY A 16 -5.99 4.52 2.52
C GLY A 16 -4.71 5.21 2.98
N GLY A 17 -3.57 4.67 2.58
CA GLY A 17 -2.26 5.26 2.85
C GLY A 17 -2.09 6.66 2.27
N ASP A 18 -2.76 6.95 1.15
CA ASP A 18 -2.81 8.29 0.52
C ASP A 18 -3.45 9.35 1.43
N GLY A 19 -4.53 8.99 2.12
CA GLY A 19 -5.15 9.87 3.11
C GLY A 19 -4.26 10.09 4.33
N VAL A 20 -3.49 9.10 4.77
CA VAL A 20 -2.50 9.24 5.85
C VAL A 20 -1.38 10.17 5.40
N GLN A 21 -0.80 9.95 4.22
CA GLN A 21 0.22 10.82 3.64
C GLN A 21 -0.24 12.28 3.59
N MET A 22 -1.41 12.52 3.02
CA MET A 22 -1.96 13.87 2.89
C MET A 22 -2.09 14.57 4.24
N ARG A 23 -2.67 13.91 5.25
CA ARG A 23 -2.87 14.50 6.59
C ARG A 23 -1.55 14.74 7.32
N GLU A 24 -0.63 13.77 7.30
CA GLU A 24 0.65 13.91 8.00
C GLU A 24 1.55 14.97 7.34
N THR A 25 1.57 15.05 6.01
CA THR A 25 2.27 16.11 5.28
C THR A 25 1.65 17.47 5.59
N ALA A 26 0.32 17.60 5.57
CA ALA A 26 -0.37 18.84 5.91
C ALA A 26 -0.05 19.30 7.33
N LYS A 27 -0.06 18.40 8.30
CA LYS A 27 0.29 18.67 9.70
C LYS A 27 1.71 19.25 9.83
N ARG A 28 2.70 18.66 9.17
CA ARG A 28 4.10 19.12 9.22
C ARG A 28 4.28 20.49 8.52
N LEU A 29 3.64 20.70 7.38
CA LEU A 29 3.68 21.99 6.68
C LEU A 29 2.99 23.09 7.48
N ALA A 30 1.88 22.79 8.15
CA ALA A 30 1.23 23.75 9.04
C ALA A 30 2.12 24.15 10.22
N GLN A 31 2.86 23.21 10.82
CA GLN A 31 3.85 23.47 11.88
C GLN A 31 4.99 24.38 11.40
N ARG A 32 5.28 24.42 10.09
CA ARG A 32 6.26 25.29 9.45
C ARG A 32 5.71 26.67 9.05
N GLY A 33 4.47 26.98 9.45
CA GLY A 33 3.84 28.29 9.22
C GLY A 33 3.10 28.41 7.89
N HIS A 34 2.86 27.31 7.16
CA HIS A 34 1.98 27.32 5.98
C HIS A 34 0.51 27.25 6.38
N GLN A 35 -0.36 27.89 5.60
CA GLN A 35 -1.81 27.73 5.72
C GLN A 35 -2.25 26.57 4.83
N VAL A 36 -2.53 25.41 5.42
CA VAL A 36 -2.87 24.20 4.67
C VAL A 36 -4.35 23.85 4.88
N THR A 37 -5.08 23.71 3.80
CA THR A 37 -6.46 23.20 3.78
C THR A 37 -6.48 21.84 3.13
N VAL A 38 -7.10 20.87 3.79
CA VAL A 38 -7.22 19.48 3.32
C VAL A 38 -8.68 19.20 2.98
N VAL A 39 -8.95 18.73 1.76
CA VAL A 39 -10.30 18.40 1.30
C VAL A 39 -10.33 17.08 0.52
N ASN A 40 -11.45 16.36 0.64
CA ASN A 40 -11.79 15.26 -0.27
C ASN A 40 -12.88 15.78 -1.22
N SER A 41 -12.51 16.13 -2.44
CA SER A 41 -13.41 16.74 -3.41
C SER A 41 -12.98 16.41 -4.84
N ASP A 42 -13.93 16.12 -5.68
CA ASP A 42 -13.68 15.95 -7.11
C ASP A 42 -13.67 17.32 -7.85
N GLN A 43 -14.25 18.36 -7.23
CA GLN A 43 -14.28 19.73 -7.77
C GLN A 43 -13.81 20.73 -6.69
N PRO A 44 -12.49 20.85 -6.44
CA PRO A 44 -11.97 21.73 -5.42
C PRO A 44 -12.06 23.21 -5.84
N GLU A 45 -12.34 24.10 -4.86
CA GLU A 45 -12.28 25.55 -5.03
C GLU A 45 -10.85 26.05 -4.83
N ALA A 46 -10.11 26.20 -5.92
CA ALA A 46 -8.67 26.47 -5.89
C ALA A 46 -8.32 27.99 -5.85
N ALA A 47 -9.25 28.90 -6.16
CA ALA A 47 -8.95 30.32 -6.42
C ALA A 47 -8.25 31.06 -5.27
N ALA A 48 -8.56 30.72 -4.01
CA ALA A 48 -8.03 31.39 -2.81
C ALA A 48 -6.61 30.93 -2.38
N PHE A 49 -6.03 29.94 -3.07
CA PHE A 49 -4.77 29.31 -2.70
C PHE A 49 -3.63 29.71 -3.63
N ASP A 50 -2.40 29.60 -3.13
CA ASP A 50 -1.19 29.87 -3.93
C ASP A 50 -0.85 28.67 -4.81
N LEU A 51 -1.14 27.44 -4.32
CA LEU A 51 -0.81 26.16 -4.96
C LEU A 51 -1.83 25.09 -4.57
N VAL A 52 -2.07 24.15 -5.48
CA VAL A 52 -2.88 22.95 -5.22
C VAL A 52 -2.00 21.70 -5.30
N HIS A 53 -2.13 20.80 -4.32
CA HIS A 53 -1.50 19.48 -4.33
C HIS A 53 -2.56 18.40 -4.41
N ILE A 54 -2.61 17.67 -5.53
CA ILE A 54 -3.56 16.59 -5.79
C ILE A 54 -2.90 15.26 -5.43
N PHE A 55 -3.66 14.42 -4.70
CA PHE A 55 -3.25 13.06 -4.32
C PHE A 55 -4.05 12.02 -5.10
N ASN A 56 -3.35 11.00 -5.64
CA ASN A 56 -3.93 9.81 -6.25
C ASN A 56 -4.54 10.02 -7.66
N CYS A 57 -3.67 9.99 -8.67
CA CYS A 57 -4.10 10.10 -10.08
C CYS A 57 -4.78 8.82 -10.64
N ARG A 58 -4.81 7.71 -9.88
CA ARG A 58 -5.43 6.44 -10.31
C ARG A 58 -6.96 6.51 -10.37
N VAL A 59 -7.57 7.40 -9.59
CA VAL A 59 -9.02 7.65 -9.68
C VAL A 59 -9.26 8.66 -10.81
N HIS A 60 -9.16 8.16 -12.05
CA HIS A 60 -9.10 8.98 -13.27
C HIS A 60 -10.17 10.05 -13.38
N SER A 61 -11.45 9.71 -13.13
CA SER A 61 -12.56 10.69 -13.23
C SER A 61 -12.41 11.85 -12.25
N SER A 62 -12.05 11.54 -10.99
CA SER A 62 -11.80 12.57 -9.97
C SER A 62 -10.58 13.41 -10.34
N PHE A 63 -9.49 12.76 -10.75
CA PHE A 63 -8.26 13.45 -11.14
C PHE A 63 -8.46 14.41 -12.30
N ALA A 64 -9.24 13.99 -13.32
CA ALA A 64 -9.54 14.84 -14.46
C ALA A 64 -10.33 16.11 -14.06
N THR A 65 -11.37 15.97 -13.23
CA THR A 65 -12.16 17.10 -12.76
C THR A 65 -11.40 18.02 -11.81
N GLN A 66 -10.52 17.46 -10.97
CA GLN A 66 -9.63 18.23 -10.10
C GLN A 66 -8.63 19.08 -10.91
N MET A 67 -7.96 18.48 -11.91
CA MET A 67 -7.05 19.18 -12.82
C MET A 67 -7.76 20.30 -13.57
N GLU A 68 -8.98 20.05 -14.08
CA GLU A 68 -9.78 21.06 -14.75
C GLU A 68 -10.14 22.24 -13.83
N SER A 69 -10.55 21.98 -12.58
CA SER A 69 -10.88 23.01 -11.60
C SER A 69 -9.66 23.88 -11.28
N CYS A 70 -8.49 23.29 -11.09
CA CYS A 70 -7.25 24.01 -10.85
C CYS A 70 -6.83 24.87 -12.04
N ARG A 71 -6.94 24.35 -13.25
CA ARG A 71 -6.63 25.07 -14.48
C ARG A 71 -7.55 26.27 -14.69
N ARG A 72 -8.86 26.12 -14.48
CA ARG A 72 -9.81 27.25 -14.53
C ARG A 72 -9.47 28.35 -13.53
N ALA A 73 -8.93 27.97 -12.37
CA ALA A 73 -8.49 28.92 -11.34
C ALA A 73 -7.08 29.50 -11.60
N GLY A 74 -6.37 29.06 -12.65
CA GLY A 74 -5.01 29.50 -12.97
C GLY A 74 -3.96 29.16 -11.91
N LYS A 75 -4.17 28.09 -11.13
CA LYS A 75 -3.29 27.76 -10.00
C LYS A 75 -2.27 26.69 -10.36
N PRO A 76 -1.01 26.82 -9.84
CA PRO A 76 -0.01 25.76 -9.95
C PRO A 76 -0.49 24.48 -9.30
N VAL A 77 -0.19 23.34 -9.97
CA VAL A 77 -0.59 22.01 -9.52
C VAL A 77 0.63 21.12 -9.31
N VAL A 78 0.73 20.55 -8.11
CA VAL A 78 1.65 19.46 -7.78
C VAL A 78 0.84 18.19 -7.60
N VAL A 79 1.36 17.04 -8.03
CA VAL A 79 0.67 15.76 -7.95
C VAL A 79 1.51 14.73 -7.21
N SER A 80 0.94 14.10 -6.17
CA SER A 80 1.41 12.81 -5.64
C SER A 80 0.66 11.70 -6.37
N PRO A 81 1.31 10.94 -7.27
CA PRO A 81 0.60 10.05 -8.18
C PRO A 81 -0.04 8.85 -7.51
N ILE A 82 0.56 8.32 -6.46
CA ILE A 82 0.14 7.07 -5.78
C ILE A 82 0.04 5.93 -6.79
N TRP A 83 1.03 5.85 -7.67
CA TRP A 83 1.03 4.94 -8.80
C TRP A 83 1.70 3.61 -8.47
N VAL A 84 1.17 2.54 -8.98
CA VAL A 84 1.79 1.20 -9.06
C VAL A 84 1.48 0.63 -10.43
N SER A 85 2.21 -0.39 -10.88
CA SER A 85 1.90 -1.08 -12.14
C SER A 85 0.55 -1.81 -12.03
N ILE A 86 -0.52 -1.08 -12.40
CA ILE A 86 -1.92 -1.49 -12.16
C ILE A 86 -2.28 -2.75 -12.95
N SER A 87 -1.90 -2.82 -14.23
CA SER A 87 -2.21 -3.97 -15.08
C SER A 87 -1.73 -5.28 -14.47
N ARG A 88 -0.49 -5.30 -14.02
CA ARG A 88 0.12 -6.48 -13.41
C ARG A 88 -0.46 -6.80 -12.04
N ALA A 89 -0.72 -5.76 -11.23
CA ALA A 89 -1.35 -5.92 -9.92
C ALA A 89 -2.76 -6.49 -10.03
N LEU A 90 -3.55 -6.03 -11.00
CA LEU A 90 -4.88 -6.55 -11.28
C LEU A 90 -4.83 -8.00 -11.76
N TRP A 91 -3.95 -8.30 -12.71
CA TRP A 91 -3.78 -9.67 -13.20
C TRP A 91 -3.39 -10.62 -12.05
N GLY A 92 -2.38 -10.30 -11.27
CA GLY A 92 -1.90 -11.13 -10.18
C GLY A 92 -2.92 -11.34 -9.08
N SER A 93 -3.58 -10.29 -8.60
CA SER A 93 -4.59 -10.38 -7.55
C SER A 93 -5.79 -11.21 -8.00
N ARG A 94 -6.19 -11.05 -9.24
CA ARG A 94 -7.30 -11.78 -9.85
C ARG A 94 -6.93 -13.25 -10.07
N GLY A 95 -5.84 -13.51 -10.73
CA GLY A 95 -5.37 -14.87 -10.99
C GLY A 95 -5.18 -15.67 -9.72
N THR A 96 -4.58 -15.10 -8.70
CA THR A 96 -4.37 -15.75 -7.39
C THR A 96 -5.67 -16.21 -6.76
N VAL A 97 -6.68 -15.36 -6.69
CA VAL A 97 -7.98 -15.74 -6.11
C VAL A 97 -8.62 -16.89 -6.89
N ALA A 98 -8.64 -16.81 -8.23
CA ALA A 98 -9.22 -17.85 -9.08
C ALA A 98 -8.53 -19.21 -8.90
N VAL A 99 -7.20 -19.21 -8.88
CA VAL A 99 -6.42 -20.43 -8.70
C VAL A 99 -6.64 -21.02 -7.32
N ILE A 100 -6.57 -20.22 -6.27
CA ILE A 100 -6.77 -20.71 -4.89
C ILE A 100 -8.19 -21.23 -4.70
N GLN A 101 -9.21 -20.60 -5.27
CA GLN A 101 -10.59 -21.08 -5.23
C GLN A 101 -10.72 -22.47 -5.89
N LYS A 102 -10.13 -22.66 -7.07
CA LYS A 102 -10.12 -23.97 -7.75
C LYS A 102 -9.42 -25.05 -6.92
N LEU A 103 -8.27 -24.71 -6.33
CA LEU A 103 -7.52 -25.63 -5.48
C LEU A 103 -8.29 -26.02 -4.21
N ALA A 104 -8.95 -25.06 -3.58
CA ALA A 104 -9.75 -25.31 -2.38
C ALA A 104 -11.01 -26.16 -2.65
N GLN A 105 -11.54 -26.13 -3.88
CA GLN A 105 -12.76 -26.85 -4.27
C GLN A 105 -12.51 -28.25 -4.86
N GLY A 106 -11.36 -28.49 -5.48
CA GLY A 106 -11.20 -29.65 -6.36
C GLY A 106 -9.98 -30.54 -6.13
N GLY A 107 -9.20 -30.27 -5.11
CA GLY A 107 -7.98 -31.04 -4.87
C GLY A 107 -6.75 -30.49 -5.63
N GLU A 108 -5.57 -30.98 -5.23
CA GLU A 108 -4.27 -30.42 -5.64
C GLU A 108 -3.86 -30.78 -7.10
N ALA A 109 -4.59 -31.68 -7.78
CA ALA A 109 -4.27 -32.05 -9.15
C ALA A 109 -4.40 -30.85 -10.11
N GLY A 110 -3.31 -30.45 -10.72
CA GLY A 110 -3.23 -29.29 -11.61
C GLY A 110 -2.94 -27.95 -10.94
N GLY A 111 -2.93 -27.88 -9.62
CA GLY A 111 -2.69 -26.63 -8.89
C GLY A 111 -1.28 -26.10 -9.04
N ALA A 112 -0.28 -26.96 -9.10
CA ALA A 112 1.11 -26.57 -9.30
C ALA A 112 1.34 -25.91 -10.67
N ASP A 113 0.64 -26.36 -11.72
CA ASP A 113 0.71 -25.75 -13.04
C ASP A 113 0.02 -24.39 -13.10
N LEU A 114 -1.13 -24.28 -12.45
CA LEU A 114 -1.84 -23.01 -12.33
C LEU A 114 -1.03 -21.97 -11.52
N MET A 115 -0.39 -22.41 -10.43
CA MET A 115 0.49 -21.53 -9.65
C MET A 115 1.74 -21.10 -10.44
N ARG A 116 2.34 -22.01 -11.24
CA ARG A 116 3.43 -21.63 -12.16
C ARG A 116 2.99 -20.59 -13.18
N GLN A 117 1.76 -20.67 -13.70
CA GLN A 117 1.21 -19.65 -14.60
C GLN A 117 1.06 -18.30 -13.92
N LEU A 118 0.73 -18.22 -12.62
CA LEU A 118 0.70 -16.96 -11.87
C LEU A 118 2.09 -16.35 -11.72
N SER A 119 3.11 -17.16 -11.56
CA SER A 119 4.51 -16.71 -11.44
C SER A 119 5.10 -16.36 -12.82
N ASP A 120 4.54 -16.84 -13.91
CA ASP A 120 5.01 -16.54 -15.26
C ASP A 120 4.61 -15.13 -15.68
N ARG A 121 5.60 -14.24 -15.62
CA ARG A 121 5.46 -12.82 -15.93
C ARG A 121 5.12 -12.53 -17.39
N SER A 122 5.35 -13.49 -18.30
CA SER A 122 5.02 -13.35 -19.73
C SER A 122 3.51 -13.45 -19.98
N LEU A 123 2.76 -14.09 -19.08
CA LEU A 123 1.31 -14.28 -19.16
C LEU A 123 0.49 -13.11 -18.59
N ALA A 124 1.14 -12.03 -18.16
CA ALA A 124 0.46 -10.87 -17.55
C ALA A 124 -0.57 -10.16 -18.44
N VAL A 125 -0.71 -10.57 -19.70
CA VAL A 125 -1.64 -9.98 -20.68
C VAL A 125 -3.01 -10.68 -20.69
N HIS A 126 -3.11 -11.90 -20.16
CA HIS A 126 -4.35 -12.71 -20.23
C HIS A 126 -4.89 -12.97 -18.84
N LEU A 127 -6.05 -12.38 -18.54
CA LEU A 127 -6.80 -12.70 -17.31
C LEU A 127 -7.42 -14.12 -17.47
N PRO A 128 -7.35 -14.99 -16.43
CA PRO A 128 -8.03 -16.27 -16.46
C PRO A 128 -9.52 -16.07 -16.72
N GLU A 129 -10.09 -16.79 -17.70
CA GLU A 129 -11.52 -16.78 -17.95
C GLU A 129 -12.30 -17.27 -16.74
N GLY A 130 -13.43 -16.63 -16.44
CA GLY A 130 -14.36 -17.06 -15.39
C GLY A 130 -14.09 -16.49 -14.00
N VAL A 131 -13.18 -15.53 -13.85
CA VAL A 131 -13.02 -14.81 -12.58
C VAL A 131 -14.07 -13.71 -12.49
N ILE A 132 -15.14 -13.96 -11.74
CA ILE A 132 -16.19 -12.97 -11.48
C ILE A 132 -15.72 -12.08 -10.31
N TYR A 133 -15.71 -10.78 -10.57
CA TYR A 133 -15.47 -9.77 -9.54
C TYR A 133 -16.78 -9.33 -8.89
N ALA A 134 -16.73 -9.14 -7.58
CA ALA A 134 -17.85 -8.57 -6.83
C ALA A 134 -18.20 -7.14 -7.26
N ASP A 135 -17.31 -6.45 -7.97
CA ASP A 135 -17.50 -5.09 -8.48
C ASP A 135 -18.02 -5.02 -9.94
N GLY A 136 -18.27 -6.18 -10.56
CA GLY A 136 -18.85 -6.25 -11.92
C GLY A 136 -17.93 -5.81 -13.07
N HIS A 137 -16.68 -5.45 -12.80
CA HIS A 137 -15.72 -4.96 -13.80
C HIS A 137 -14.86 -6.11 -14.35
N GLY A 138 -15.41 -6.88 -15.30
CA GLY A 138 -14.79 -8.09 -15.87
C GLY A 138 -13.58 -7.87 -16.79
N THR A 139 -13.31 -6.64 -17.26
CA THR A 139 -12.23 -6.31 -18.17
C THR A 139 -11.33 -5.22 -17.59
N CYS A 140 -10.03 -5.41 -17.68
CA CYS A 140 -9.08 -4.35 -17.37
C CYS A 140 -8.98 -3.42 -18.59
N ASP A 141 -9.83 -2.40 -18.66
CA ASP A 141 -9.69 -1.34 -19.64
C ASP A 141 -8.57 -0.38 -19.21
N LEU A 142 -7.46 -0.40 -19.93
CA LEU A 142 -6.32 0.48 -19.71
C LEU A 142 -6.34 1.74 -20.59
N SER A 143 -7.42 1.96 -21.35
CA SER A 143 -7.54 3.11 -22.25
C SER A 143 -7.40 4.46 -21.53
N TRP A 144 -7.76 4.50 -20.24
CA TRP A 144 -7.62 5.70 -19.40
C TRP A 144 -6.16 6.06 -19.06
N PHE A 145 -5.17 5.16 -19.26
CA PHE A 145 -3.76 5.44 -19.00
C PHE A 145 -3.24 6.62 -19.83
N SER A 146 -3.59 6.66 -21.10
CA SER A 146 -3.22 7.78 -21.98
C SER A 146 -3.84 9.10 -21.54
N SER A 147 -5.02 9.05 -20.94
CA SER A 147 -5.69 10.23 -20.39
C SER A 147 -5.02 10.72 -19.10
N VAL A 148 -4.64 9.80 -18.19
CA VAL A 148 -3.86 10.15 -17.00
C VAL A 148 -2.50 10.74 -17.38
N ALA A 149 -1.82 10.15 -18.36
CA ALA A 149 -0.54 10.65 -18.86
C ALA A 149 -0.65 12.12 -19.32
N LYS A 150 -1.64 12.44 -20.17
CA LYS A 150 -1.90 13.80 -20.63
C LYS A 150 -2.25 14.79 -19.51
N LEU A 151 -2.90 14.32 -18.46
CA LEU A 151 -3.20 15.15 -17.29
C LEU A 151 -1.95 15.40 -16.45
N LEU A 152 -1.08 14.39 -16.28
CA LEU A 152 0.19 14.53 -15.55
C LEU A 152 1.17 15.46 -16.26
N GLU A 153 1.18 15.52 -17.59
CA GLU A 153 1.96 16.50 -18.37
C GLU A 153 1.57 17.95 -18.07
N GLN A 154 0.35 18.19 -17.60
CA GLN A 154 -0.15 19.51 -17.23
C GLN A 154 0.17 19.91 -15.78
N ALA A 155 0.71 19.00 -14.99
CA ALA A 155 1.13 19.28 -13.62
C ALA A 155 2.45 20.09 -13.62
N ASP A 156 2.56 21.04 -12.72
CA ASP A 156 3.76 21.86 -12.55
C ASP A 156 4.87 21.14 -11.80
N GLY A 157 4.54 20.05 -11.10
CA GLY A 157 5.50 19.20 -10.41
C GLY A 157 4.92 17.87 -9.94
N LEU A 158 5.80 16.89 -9.74
CA LEU A 158 5.44 15.55 -9.31
C LEU A 158 6.12 15.19 -7.98
N LEU A 159 5.37 14.59 -7.06
CA LEU A 159 5.86 14.09 -5.77
C LEU A 159 5.61 12.58 -5.65
N PRO A 160 6.38 11.75 -6.35
CA PRO A 160 6.34 10.30 -6.12
C PRO A 160 6.82 9.97 -4.71
N ASN A 161 6.29 8.89 -4.13
CA ASN A 161 6.69 8.44 -2.79
C ASN A 161 7.94 7.53 -2.80
N SER A 162 8.47 7.21 -3.96
CA SER A 162 9.69 6.42 -4.14
C SER A 162 10.27 6.60 -5.53
N TRP A 163 11.54 6.28 -5.71
CA TRP A 163 12.16 6.19 -7.03
C TRP A 163 11.53 5.09 -7.89
N LEU A 164 11.07 4.00 -7.24
CA LEU A 164 10.35 2.93 -7.93
C LEU A 164 8.98 3.41 -8.43
N GLU A 165 8.27 4.26 -7.67
CA GLU A 165 7.04 4.88 -8.16
C GLU A 165 7.30 5.82 -9.33
N LEU A 166 8.35 6.67 -9.24
CA LEU A 166 8.73 7.53 -10.35
C LEU A 166 8.99 6.72 -11.62
N LYS A 167 9.77 5.63 -11.50
CA LYS A 167 10.05 4.73 -12.61
C LYS A 167 8.78 4.08 -13.18
N ALA A 168 7.83 3.69 -12.33
CA ALA A 168 6.55 3.14 -12.76
C ALA A 168 5.71 4.17 -13.53
N VAL A 169 5.65 5.41 -13.05
CA VAL A 169 4.99 6.52 -13.75
C VAL A 169 5.64 6.80 -15.10
N GLN A 170 6.97 6.81 -15.18
CA GLN A 170 7.70 6.98 -16.43
C GLN A 170 7.45 5.84 -17.42
N THR A 171 7.45 4.59 -16.93
CA THR A 171 7.28 3.40 -17.77
C THR A 171 5.85 3.23 -18.25
N ASP A 172 4.87 3.36 -17.35
CA ASP A 172 3.48 3.04 -17.65
C ASP A 172 2.73 4.21 -18.31
N LEU A 173 3.10 5.46 -17.96
CA LEU A 173 2.43 6.68 -18.40
C LEU A 173 3.29 7.54 -19.32
N GLY A 174 4.54 7.18 -19.58
CA GLY A 174 5.44 7.94 -20.47
C GLY A 174 5.83 9.32 -19.95
N TRP A 175 5.62 9.61 -18.66
CA TRP A 175 5.96 10.91 -18.09
C TRP A 175 7.48 11.15 -18.12
N CYS A 176 7.90 12.28 -18.70
CA CYS A 176 9.32 12.63 -18.87
C CYS A 176 9.67 14.01 -18.28
N GLY A 177 8.82 14.56 -17.42
CA GLY A 177 9.07 15.86 -16.78
C GLY A 177 10.25 15.81 -15.81
N GLU A 178 10.93 16.94 -15.67
CA GLU A 178 12.12 17.08 -14.80
C GLU A 178 11.79 17.71 -13.43
N ASN A 179 10.59 18.29 -13.27
CA ASN A 179 10.21 18.97 -12.06
C ASN A 179 9.56 18.02 -11.06
N PHE A 180 10.37 17.31 -10.31
CA PHE A 180 9.91 16.38 -9.26
C PHE A 180 10.82 16.40 -8.04
N GLU A 181 10.30 15.93 -6.92
CA GLU A 181 11.04 15.50 -5.73
C GLU A 181 10.47 14.17 -5.23
N VAL A 182 11.33 13.27 -4.77
CA VAL A 182 10.85 12.02 -4.16
C VAL A 182 10.53 12.30 -2.69
N ALA A 183 9.25 12.17 -2.33
CA ALA A 183 8.73 12.41 -0.99
C ALA A 183 8.36 11.08 -0.33
N HIS A 184 9.37 10.36 0.18
CA HIS A 184 9.15 9.09 0.87
C HIS A 184 8.13 9.22 2.01
N TYR A 185 7.33 8.20 2.22
CA TYR A 185 6.42 8.16 3.36
C TYR A 185 7.21 8.06 4.66
N GLY A 186 6.66 8.67 5.69
CA GLY A 186 7.13 8.53 7.04
C GLY A 186 6.25 7.60 7.87
N VAL A 187 6.71 7.32 9.07
CA VAL A 187 5.95 6.65 10.12
C VAL A 187 6.18 7.38 11.44
N ASP A 188 5.19 7.34 12.34
CA ASP A 188 5.28 8.01 13.64
C ASP A 188 5.99 7.10 14.65
N PRO A 189 7.23 7.42 15.08
CA PRO A 189 7.94 6.60 16.03
C PRO A 189 7.30 6.60 17.42
N GLN A 190 6.61 7.66 17.83
CA GLN A 190 6.00 7.75 19.15
C GLN A 190 4.92 6.68 19.37
N LEU A 191 4.31 6.22 18.28
CA LEU A 191 3.22 5.25 18.34
C LEU A 191 3.72 3.79 18.28
N PHE A 192 4.74 3.52 17.46
CA PHE A 192 5.14 2.15 17.13
C PHE A 192 6.47 1.73 17.77
N LEU A 193 7.32 2.69 18.14
CA LEU A 193 8.56 2.38 18.81
C LEU A 193 8.28 1.91 20.26
N ASP A 194 8.78 0.73 20.60
CA ASP A 194 8.66 0.14 21.94
C ASP A 194 7.21 -0.04 22.45
N ALA A 195 6.27 -0.30 21.51
CA ALA A 195 4.88 -0.59 21.84
C ALA A 195 4.75 -1.83 22.74
N ASP A 196 3.84 -1.73 23.73
CA ASP A 196 3.53 -2.83 24.64
C ASP A 196 2.64 -3.87 23.96
N PRO A 197 3.01 -5.17 23.94
CA PRO A 197 2.18 -6.23 23.38
C PRO A 197 0.93 -6.58 24.21
N GLU A 198 0.89 -6.21 25.48
CA GLU A 198 -0.13 -6.68 26.41
C GLU A 198 -1.55 -6.15 26.11
N PRO A 199 -1.77 -4.87 25.73
CA PRO A 199 -3.11 -4.38 25.38
C PRO A 199 -3.78 -5.21 24.27
N PHE A 200 -3.04 -5.62 23.22
CA PHE A 200 -3.59 -6.47 22.17
C PHE A 200 -3.91 -7.87 22.68
N ARG A 201 -3.06 -8.45 23.52
CA ARG A 201 -3.29 -9.78 24.14
C ARG A 201 -4.52 -9.77 25.03
N GLN A 202 -4.73 -8.71 25.80
CA GLN A 202 -5.93 -8.54 26.65
C GLN A 202 -7.19 -8.38 25.82
N HIS A 203 -7.12 -7.56 24.75
CA HIS A 203 -8.27 -7.29 23.89
C HIS A 203 -8.74 -8.54 23.13
N THR A 204 -7.81 -9.39 22.68
CA THR A 204 -8.12 -10.53 21.79
C THR A 204 -8.12 -11.88 22.47
N GLY A 205 -7.49 -12.01 23.63
CA GLY A 205 -7.23 -13.30 24.29
C GLY A 205 -6.09 -14.12 23.65
N ILE A 206 -5.46 -13.63 22.57
CA ILE A 206 -4.38 -14.34 21.87
C ILE A 206 -3.09 -14.26 22.72
N ARG A 207 -2.65 -15.39 23.27
CA ARG A 207 -1.45 -15.47 24.14
C ARG A 207 -0.24 -16.07 23.44
N GLY A 208 -0.45 -16.93 22.47
CA GLY A 208 0.61 -17.62 21.74
C GLY A 208 1.26 -16.77 20.65
N PRO A 209 2.29 -17.33 19.98
CA PRO A 209 2.91 -16.71 18.82
C PRO A 209 2.01 -16.76 17.59
N PHE A 210 2.07 -15.74 16.73
CA PHE A 210 1.26 -15.66 15.53
C PHE A 210 1.93 -14.85 14.40
N VAL A 211 1.45 -15.10 13.17
CA VAL A 211 1.72 -14.30 11.98
C VAL A 211 0.63 -13.24 11.85
N VAL A 212 1.00 -11.97 11.66
CA VAL A 212 0.04 -10.89 11.46
C VAL A 212 0.11 -10.33 10.05
N GLN A 213 -1.05 -10.03 9.48
CA GLN A 213 -1.18 -9.18 8.30
C GLN A 213 -2.21 -8.10 8.58
N ALA A 214 -1.79 -6.84 8.53
CA ALA A 214 -2.66 -5.69 8.68
C ALA A 214 -2.99 -5.06 7.33
N GLY A 215 -4.21 -4.56 7.15
CA GLY A 215 -4.71 -3.92 5.95
C GLY A 215 -6.08 -4.44 5.56
N ARG A 216 -6.74 -3.77 4.59
CA ARG A 216 -8.04 -4.24 4.08
C ARG A 216 -7.94 -5.69 3.62
N ILE A 217 -8.97 -6.48 3.92
CA ILE A 217 -9.04 -7.87 3.47
C ILE A 217 -9.60 -7.86 2.05
N GLU A 218 -8.70 -7.94 1.07
CA GLU A 218 -9.02 -7.81 -0.36
C GLU A 218 -7.97 -8.55 -1.22
N PRO A 219 -8.32 -8.94 -2.46
CA PRO A 219 -7.43 -9.68 -3.36
C PRO A 219 -6.06 -9.01 -3.58
N ALA A 220 -6.02 -7.68 -3.64
CA ALA A 220 -4.77 -6.93 -3.85
C ALA A 220 -3.78 -7.09 -2.69
N LYS A 221 -4.25 -7.35 -1.47
CA LYS A 221 -3.43 -7.61 -0.26
C LYS A 221 -3.05 -9.09 -0.09
N ASN A 222 -3.65 -9.97 -0.89
CA ASN A 222 -3.23 -11.36 -1.08
C ASN A 222 -3.26 -12.26 0.18
N GLN A 223 -4.20 -12.00 1.10
CA GLN A 223 -4.35 -12.81 2.33
C GLN A 223 -4.66 -14.28 2.03
N ALA A 224 -5.43 -14.56 0.96
CA ALA A 224 -5.73 -15.93 0.57
C ALA A 224 -4.46 -16.71 0.22
N MET A 225 -3.46 -16.08 -0.43
CA MET A 225 -2.16 -16.69 -0.69
C MET A 225 -1.40 -16.96 0.61
N LEU A 226 -1.41 -16.04 1.58
CA LEU A 226 -0.81 -16.28 2.90
C LEU A 226 -1.46 -17.50 3.58
N CYS A 227 -2.79 -17.54 3.61
CA CYS A 227 -3.56 -18.68 4.16
C CYS A 227 -3.20 -19.98 3.44
N TRP A 228 -3.15 -19.96 2.11
CA TRP A 228 -2.80 -21.12 1.29
C TRP A 228 -1.37 -21.59 1.50
N ALA A 229 -0.42 -20.68 1.52
CA ALA A 229 1.00 -20.99 1.75
C ALA A 229 1.24 -21.66 3.11
N LEU A 230 0.50 -21.25 4.13
CA LEU A 230 0.64 -21.79 5.49
C LEU A 230 -0.34 -22.93 5.82
N ARG A 231 -1.14 -23.43 4.86
CA ARG A 231 -2.19 -24.41 5.12
C ARG A 231 -1.73 -25.72 5.79
N HIS A 232 -0.51 -26.14 5.52
CA HIS A 232 0.10 -27.34 6.11
C HIS A 232 1.02 -27.04 7.31
N THR A 233 0.95 -25.85 7.86
CA THR A 233 1.68 -25.46 9.07
C THR A 233 0.70 -25.32 10.24
N ASN A 234 1.23 -25.34 11.46
CA ASN A 234 0.45 -25.06 12.67
C ASN A 234 0.52 -23.58 13.09
N LEU A 235 0.97 -22.68 12.20
CA LEU A 235 1.13 -21.27 12.52
C LEU A 235 -0.24 -20.57 12.60
N PRO A 236 -0.58 -19.93 13.73
CA PRO A 236 -1.75 -19.07 13.83
C PRO A 236 -1.58 -17.82 12.96
N ILE A 237 -2.66 -17.42 12.28
CA ILE A 237 -2.71 -16.24 11.40
C ILE A 237 -3.72 -15.26 11.97
N VAL A 238 -3.33 -14.01 12.10
CA VAL A 238 -4.20 -12.91 12.51
C VAL A 238 -4.26 -11.89 11.37
N LEU A 239 -5.44 -11.72 10.80
CA LEU A 239 -5.71 -10.67 9.82
C LEU A 239 -6.41 -9.51 10.53
N ILE A 240 -5.83 -8.30 10.41
CA ILE A 240 -6.37 -7.09 11.04
C ILE A 240 -6.81 -6.11 9.96
N GLY A 241 -8.10 -5.89 9.82
CA GLY A 241 -8.68 -4.95 8.86
C GLY A 241 -10.05 -5.37 8.36
N SER A 242 -10.73 -4.45 7.69
CA SER A 242 -12.09 -4.70 7.25
C SER A 242 -12.14 -5.55 5.97
N GLY A 243 -12.98 -6.59 6.00
CA GLY A 243 -13.35 -7.40 4.84
C GLY A 243 -14.74 -7.08 4.27
N LYS A 244 -15.38 -6.00 4.71
CA LYS A 244 -16.78 -5.67 4.38
C LYS A 244 -17.03 -5.50 2.89
N HIS A 245 -16.03 -5.03 2.13
CA HIS A 245 -16.15 -4.86 0.68
C HIS A 245 -15.93 -6.17 -0.10
N TRP A 246 -15.33 -7.18 0.56
CA TRP A 246 -14.97 -8.47 -0.05
C TRP A 246 -15.34 -9.65 0.85
N PRO A 247 -16.62 -9.82 1.24
CA PRO A 247 -17.01 -10.84 2.21
C PRO A 247 -16.70 -12.26 1.75
N SER A 248 -16.91 -12.57 0.46
CA SER A 248 -16.58 -13.90 -0.10
C SER A 248 -15.08 -14.19 -0.09
N TYR A 249 -14.24 -13.16 -0.21
CA TYR A 249 -12.80 -13.31 -0.11
C TYR A 249 -12.35 -13.58 1.33
N ALA A 250 -12.93 -12.90 2.30
CA ALA A 250 -12.68 -13.18 3.71
C ALA A 250 -13.12 -14.61 4.08
N GLU A 251 -14.25 -15.08 3.53
CA GLU A 251 -14.72 -16.45 3.74
C GLU A 251 -13.79 -17.49 3.10
N LEU A 252 -13.24 -17.21 1.91
CA LEU A 252 -12.20 -18.06 1.30
C LEU A 252 -10.99 -18.20 2.24
N CYS A 253 -10.52 -17.09 2.85
CA CYS A 253 -9.42 -17.16 3.82
C CYS A 253 -9.77 -18.07 5.02
N ARG A 254 -11.02 -17.98 5.53
CA ARG A 254 -11.48 -18.86 6.64
C ARG A 254 -11.54 -20.31 6.22
N SER A 255 -12.08 -20.63 5.05
CA SER A 255 -12.21 -22.01 4.57
C SER A 255 -10.85 -22.70 4.40
N ILE A 256 -9.80 -21.96 4.02
CA ILE A 256 -8.43 -22.47 3.87
C ILE A 256 -7.75 -22.71 5.22
N SER A 257 -7.93 -21.82 6.16
CA SER A 257 -7.14 -21.81 7.40
C SER A 257 -7.85 -22.42 8.62
N GLY A 258 -9.19 -22.53 8.59
CA GLY A 258 -9.98 -23.05 9.70
C GLY A 258 -9.70 -22.30 11.01
N ASP A 259 -9.59 -23.03 12.10
CA ASP A 259 -9.39 -22.48 13.47
C ASP A 259 -8.05 -21.76 13.67
N ARG A 260 -7.10 -21.88 12.72
CA ARG A 260 -5.82 -21.16 12.77
C ARG A 260 -5.95 -19.69 12.38
N LEU A 261 -7.07 -19.25 11.80
CA LEU A 261 -7.29 -17.89 11.35
C LEU A 261 -8.18 -17.11 12.30
N THR A 262 -7.66 -16.00 12.81
CA THR A 262 -8.43 -14.98 13.48
C THR A 262 -8.53 -13.74 12.59
N ILE A 263 -9.74 -13.28 12.30
CA ILE A 263 -9.98 -12.02 11.59
C ILE A 263 -10.51 -11.01 12.59
N ILE A 264 -9.81 -9.88 12.70
CA ILE A 264 -10.17 -8.75 13.57
C ILE A 264 -10.49 -7.57 12.64
N ASP A 265 -11.63 -6.92 12.83
CA ASP A 265 -12.00 -5.73 12.06
C ASP A 265 -11.02 -4.57 12.37
N HIS A 266 -11.26 -3.42 11.80
CA HIS A 266 -10.44 -2.23 12.03
C HIS A 266 -10.28 -1.94 13.54
N ILE A 267 -9.04 -1.75 13.98
CA ILE A 267 -8.68 -1.39 15.35
C ILE A 267 -7.93 -0.04 15.36
N PRO A 268 -7.99 0.70 16.48
CA PRO A 268 -7.23 1.94 16.64
C PRO A 268 -5.72 1.73 16.51
N GLN A 269 -4.99 2.72 16.00
CA GLN A 269 -3.54 2.65 15.81
C GLN A 269 -2.74 2.25 17.06
N PRO A 270 -3.05 2.72 18.29
CA PRO A 270 -2.34 2.24 19.49
C PRO A 270 -2.48 0.72 19.71
N LEU A 271 -3.67 0.18 19.43
CA LEU A 271 -3.90 -1.26 19.54
C LEU A 271 -3.24 -2.04 18.38
N LEU A 272 -3.14 -1.43 17.20
CA LEU A 272 -2.40 -1.99 16.07
C LEU A 272 -0.89 -2.03 16.36
N ALA A 273 -0.32 -1.00 16.98
CA ALA A 273 1.06 -0.99 17.43
C ALA A 273 1.32 -2.13 18.44
N SER A 274 0.40 -2.32 19.40
CA SER A 274 0.44 -3.44 20.34
C SER A 274 0.34 -4.80 19.63
N ALA A 275 -0.45 -4.91 18.56
CA ALA A 275 -0.54 -6.14 17.76
C ALA A 275 0.78 -6.47 17.07
N TYR A 276 1.47 -5.47 16.48
CA TYR A 276 2.80 -5.69 15.90
C TYR A 276 3.84 -6.09 16.96
N ALA A 277 3.81 -5.45 18.13
CA ALA A 277 4.68 -5.82 19.25
C ALA A 277 4.45 -7.26 19.72
N ALA A 278 3.19 -7.73 19.68
CA ALA A 278 2.81 -9.09 20.08
C ALA A 278 3.12 -10.15 19.01
N ALA A 279 3.17 -9.79 17.73
CA ALA A 279 3.33 -10.70 16.61
C ALA A 279 4.76 -11.22 16.46
N ASN A 280 4.92 -12.43 15.93
CA ASN A 280 6.22 -13.01 15.62
C ASN A 280 6.72 -12.60 14.23
N VAL A 281 5.82 -12.43 13.26
CA VAL A 281 6.12 -12.02 11.89
C VAL A 281 4.97 -11.17 11.36
N HIS A 282 5.29 -10.05 10.72
CA HIS A 282 4.36 -9.33 9.85
C HIS A 282 4.58 -9.75 8.41
N VAL A 283 3.48 -9.99 7.67
CA VAL A 283 3.54 -10.47 6.29
C VAL A 283 2.67 -9.59 5.40
N LEU A 284 3.23 -9.10 4.30
CA LEU A 284 2.49 -8.32 3.32
C LEU A 284 2.81 -8.78 1.88
N PRO A 285 2.29 -9.94 1.43
CA PRO A 285 2.58 -10.49 0.11
C PRO A 285 1.68 -9.87 -0.97
N SER A 286 1.56 -8.54 -0.95
CA SER A 286 0.62 -7.77 -1.76
C SER A 286 0.97 -7.78 -3.24
N TRP A 287 -0.07 -7.76 -4.08
CA TRP A 287 0.03 -7.46 -5.52
C TRP A 287 0.02 -5.98 -5.84
N MET A 288 -0.41 -5.15 -4.91
CA MET A 288 -0.48 -3.70 -5.08
C MET A 288 -0.02 -3.00 -3.79
N GLU A 289 1.21 -2.47 -3.82
CA GLU A 289 1.77 -1.75 -2.68
C GLU A 289 2.65 -0.60 -3.15
N THR A 290 2.40 0.59 -2.65
CA THR A 290 3.26 1.75 -2.90
C THR A 290 4.43 1.77 -1.91
N CYS A 291 4.19 2.03 -0.63
CA CYS A 291 5.25 1.95 0.37
C CYS A 291 5.02 0.86 1.44
N GLY A 292 3.75 0.44 1.62
CA GLY A 292 3.41 -0.49 2.71
C GLY A 292 3.54 0.14 4.08
N LEU A 293 2.77 1.20 4.38
CA LEU A 293 2.82 1.87 5.70
C LEU A 293 2.75 0.88 6.86
N VAL A 294 1.88 -0.12 6.77
CA VAL A 294 1.74 -1.20 7.77
C VAL A 294 3.04 -2.00 7.97
N SER A 295 3.86 -2.11 6.92
CA SER A 295 5.19 -2.75 7.00
C SER A 295 6.19 -1.86 7.72
N LEU A 296 6.16 -0.54 7.47
CA LEU A 296 7.02 0.42 8.17
C LEU A 296 6.65 0.51 9.66
N GLU A 297 5.36 0.49 9.97
CA GLU A 297 4.81 0.45 11.34
C GLU A 297 5.27 -0.81 12.09
N ALA A 298 5.14 -1.98 11.47
CA ALA A 298 5.60 -3.25 12.03
C ALA A 298 7.12 -3.28 12.21
N ALA A 299 7.88 -2.71 11.26
CA ALA A 299 9.34 -2.60 11.35
C ALA A 299 9.79 -1.77 12.56
N LEU A 300 9.12 -0.63 12.84
CA LEU A 300 9.40 0.18 14.03
C LEU A 300 9.14 -0.58 15.34
N SER A 301 8.13 -1.43 15.36
CA SER A 301 7.84 -2.32 16.50
C SER A 301 8.87 -3.46 16.63
N GLY A 302 9.87 -3.54 15.73
CA GLY A 302 10.90 -4.59 15.72
C GLY A 302 10.37 -5.96 15.30
N THR A 303 9.24 -6.03 14.63
CA THR A 303 8.64 -7.28 14.16
C THR A 303 9.35 -7.76 12.89
N PRO A 304 9.80 -9.02 12.80
CA PRO A 304 10.32 -9.61 11.56
C PRO A 304 9.32 -9.45 10.43
N LEU A 305 9.79 -9.09 9.23
CA LEU A 305 8.93 -8.64 8.16
C LEU A 305 9.14 -9.42 6.87
N VAL A 306 8.03 -9.90 6.31
CA VAL A 306 7.98 -10.49 4.97
C VAL A 306 7.26 -9.53 4.04
N GLY A 307 7.96 -9.02 3.03
CA GLY A 307 7.45 -8.14 1.99
C GLY A 307 7.27 -8.86 0.65
N SER A 308 6.57 -8.20 -0.27
CA SER A 308 6.38 -8.68 -1.64
C SER A 308 7.54 -8.29 -2.55
N THR A 309 8.00 -9.22 -3.39
CA THR A 309 8.92 -8.88 -4.50
C THR A 309 8.25 -8.01 -5.58
N PHE A 310 6.96 -7.72 -5.41
CA PHE A 310 6.14 -6.96 -6.34
C PHE A 310 5.53 -5.74 -5.64
N GLY A 311 6.22 -4.63 -5.65
CA GLY A 311 5.76 -3.38 -5.03
C GLY A 311 6.92 -2.43 -4.77
N HIS A 312 6.62 -1.21 -4.38
CA HIS A 312 7.64 -0.20 -4.14
C HIS A 312 8.19 -0.25 -2.72
N GLU A 313 7.64 -1.09 -1.85
CA GLU A 313 8.19 -1.35 -0.51
C GLU A 313 9.62 -1.92 -0.55
N LEU A 314 10.04 -2.49 -1.70
CA LEU A 314 11.42 -2.89 -1.97
C LEU A 314 12.44 -1.77 -1.69
N GLU A 315 12.09 -0.52 -2.00
CA GLU A 315 12.96 0.64 -1.77
C GLU A 315 13.10 0.97 -0.28
N TYR A 316 12.03 0.82 0.48
CA TYR A 316 11.99 1.12 1.91
C TYR A 316 12.67 0.02 2.76
N LEU A 317 12.40 -1.23 2.44
CA LEU A 317 12.82 -2.37 3.27
C LEU A 317 14.17 -2.94 2.86
N LYS A 318 14.57 -2.80 1.59
CA LYS A 318 15.86 -3.25 1.02
C LYS A 318 16.21 -4.71 1.42
N GLY A 319 17.43 -4.96 1.90
CA GLY A 319 17.92 -6.28 2.28
C GLY A 319 17.49 -6.78 3.67
N ASP A 320 16.73 -5.97 4.42
CA ASP A 320 16.44 -6.25 5.83
C ASP A 320 15.07 -6.91 6.07
N ALA A 321 14.31 -7.15 4.99
CA ALA A 321 13.11 -7.97 5.01
C ALA A 321 13.35 -9.36 4.39
N TRP A 322 12.44 -10.29 4.63
CA TRP A 322 12.32 -11.52 3.85
C TRP A 322 11.38 -11.26 2.69
N TRP A 323 11.77 -11.69 1.49
CA TRP A 323 11.04 -11.40 0.27
C TRP A 323 10.27 -12.61 -0.22
N ALA A 324 9.02 -12.41 -0.58
CA ALA A 324 8.12 -13.41 -1.11
C ALA A 324 7.60 -13.02 -2.50
N ASP A 325 7.62 -13.95 -3.45
CA ASP A 325 6.87 -13.80 -4.69
C ASP A 325 5.38 -13.97 -4.37
N PRO A 326 4.53 -12.96 -4.62
CA PRO A 326 3.10 -13.03 -4.29
C PRO A 326 2.31 -14.06 -5.11
N GLY A 327 2.87 -14.57 -6.20
CA GLY A 327 2.29 -15.65 -7.02
C GLY A 327 2.76 -17.05 -6.64
N ASP A 328 3.76 -17.19 -5.76
CA ASP A 328 4.35 -18.47 -5.38
C ASP A 328 4.12 -18.78 -3.90
N PRO A 329 3.23 -19.75 -3.57
CA PRO A 329 2.96 -20.12 -2.18
C PRO A 329 4.17 -20.69 -1.45
N GLU A 330 5.08 -21.38 -2.16
CA GLU A 330 6.31 -21.91 -1.53
C GLU A 330 7.27 -20.76 -1.19
N SER A 331 7.37 -19.74 -2.05
CA SER A 331 8.14 -18.53 -1.76
C SER A 331 7.60 -17.81 -0.52
N VAL A 332 6.28 -17.63 -0.44
CA VAL A 332 5.63 -17.04 0.74
C VAL A 332 5.91 -17.88 1.99
N GLN A 333 5.73 -19.19 1.90
CA GLN A 333 5.99 -20.10 3.04
C GLN A 333 7.45 -20.03 3.51
N ARG A 334 8.42 -20.15 2.58
CA ARG A 334 9.86 -20.06 2.92
C ARG A 334 10.22 -18.75 3.58
N ALA A 335 9.70 -17.63 3.08
CA ALA A 335 9.94 -16.31 3.65
C ALA A 335 9.37 -16.19 5.06
N VAL A 336 8.13 -16.62 5.28
CA VAL A 336 7.48 -16.61 6.60
C VAL A 336 8.22 -17.48 7.60
N LEU A 337 8.55 -18.74 7.23
CA LEU A 337 9.27 -19.65 8.13
C LEU A 337 10.69 -19.15 8.42
N GLY A 338 11.36 -18.53 7.47
CA GLY A 338 12.66 -17.90 7.65
C GLY A 338 12.60 -16.74 8.66
N ALA A 339 11.63 -15.83 8.49
CA ALA A 339 11.42 -14.72 9.42
C ALA A 339 11.02 -15.20 10.83
N TRP A 340 10.13 -16.19 10.89
CA TRP A 340 9.68 -16.82 12.14
C TRP A 340 10.83 -17.43 12.92
N LYS A 341 11.67 -18.22 12.25
CA LYS A 341 12.85 -18.86 12.87
C LYS A 341 13.89 -17.85 13.34
N ALA A 342 14.12 -16.80 12.58
CA ALA A 342 15.10 -15.78 12.91
C ALA A 342 14.69 -14.95 14.15
N GLY A 343 13.42 -14.61 14.26
CA GLY A 343 12.88 -13.84 15.39
C GLY A 343 13.31 -12.37 15.40
N ARG A 344 12.69 -11.59 16.28
CA ARG A 344 12.84 -10.12 16.34
C ARG A 344 14.22 -9.62 16.79
N HIS A 345 15.01 -10.47 17.45
CA HIS A 345 16.36 -10.12 17.90
C HIS A 345 17.45 -10.47 16.88
N SER A 346 17.08 -10.93 15.70
CA SER A 346 18.04 -11.18 14.60
C SER A 346 18.48 -9.87 13.93
N PRO A 347 19.61 -9.88 13.20
CA PRO A 347 20.18 -8.65 12.61
C PRO A 347 19.19 -7.89 11.70
N ARG A 348 18.40 -8.59 10.88
CA ARG A 348 17.49 -7.94 9.93
C ARG A 348 16.44 -7.02 10.58
N PRO A 349 15.60 -7.47 11.53
CA PRO A 349 14.63 -6.58 12.19
C PRO A 349 15.29 -5.41 12.91
N ILE A 350 16.45 -5.63 13.53
CA ILE A 350 17.20 -4.58 14.23
C ILE A 350 17.69 -3.51 13.25
N GLN A 351 18.26 -3.92 12.11
CA GLN A 351 18.75 -3.02 11.08
C GLN A 351 17.59 -2.28 10.39
N LEU A 352 16.49 -2.99 10.11
CA LEU A 352 15.31 -2.39 9.51
C LEU A 352 14.68 -1.34 10.43
N LYS A 353 14.47 -1.66 11.72
CA LYS A 353 13.96 -0.70 12.72
C LYS A 353 14.79 0.58 12.74
N ARG A 354 16.13 0.45 12.78
CA ARG A 354 17.04 1.59 12.75
C ARG A 354 16.88 2.42 11.45
N ARG A 355 16.89 1.76 10.29
CA ARG A 355 16.72 2.44 9.00
C ARG A 355 15.40 3.19 8.92
N ILE A 356 14.29 2.56 9.28
CA ILE A 356 12.98 3.22 9.23
C ILE A 356 12.97 4.46 10.13
N LEU A 357 13.52 4.37 11.32
CA LEU A 357 13.61 5.49 12.24
C LEU A 357 14.45 6.66 11.70
N GLU A 358 15.57 6.34 11.05
CA GLU A 358 16.52 7.34 10.56
C GLU A 358 16.11 7.95 9.20
N GLU A 359 15.59 7.13 8.27
CA GLU A 359 15.40 7.54 6.88
C GLU A 359 13.94 7.92 6.55
N PHE A 360 12.93 7.30 7.21
CA PHE A 360 11.53 7.40 6.81
C PHE A 360 10.65 8.04 7.89
N ASN A 361 10.69 9.36 7.96
CA ASN A 361 9.89 10.16 8.87
C ASN A 361 9.14 11.27 8.12
N TRP A 362 8.03 11.72 8.69
CA TRP A 362 7.17 12.72 8.06
C TRP A 362 7.82 14.11 7.90
N GLU A 363 8.88 14.41 8.66
CA GLU A 363 9.63 15.66 8.47
C GLU A 363 10.35 15.66 7.14
N ARG A 364 11.00 14.56 6.76
CA ARG A 364 11.66 14.42 5.44
C ARG A 364 10.67 14.45 4.29
N THR A 365 9.46 13.87 4.48
CA THR A 365 8.37 13.98 3.51
C THR A 365 7.98 15.43 3.29
N ALA A 366 7.85 16.21 4.38
CA ALA A 366 7.51 17.62 4.31
C ALA A 366 8.65 18.47 3.71
N ASP A 367 9.94 18.14 3.98
CA ASP A 367 11.09 18.80 3.37
C ASP A 367 11.08 18.70 1.85
N ALA A 368 10.92 17.47 1.33
CA ALA A 368 10.84 17.24 -0.11
C ALA A 368 9.63 17.94 -0.74
N THR A 369 8.49 17.90 -0.06
CA THR A 369 7.26 18.54 -0.51
C THR A 369 7.42 20.06 -0.57
N GLU A 370 7.92 20.67 0.49
CA GLU A 370 8.14 22.13 0.56
C GLU A 370 9.16 22.62 -0.47
N LYS A 371 10.23 21.85 -0.68
CA LYS A 371 11.25 22.13 -1.68
C LYS A 371 10.65 22.21 -3.10
N LEU A 372 9.81 21.23 -3.47
CA LEU A 372 9.13 21.26 -4.76
C LEU A 372 8.15 22.43 -4.87
N TYR A 373 7.38 22.73 -3.84
CA TYR A 373 6.44 23.85 -3.84
C TYR A 373 7.13 25.19 -4.11
N LYS A 374 8.24 25.47 -3.42
CA LYS A 374 9.04 26.68 -3.64
C LYS A 374 9.48 26.79 -5.09
N ARG A 375 10.04 25.71 -5.65
CA ARG A 375 10.51 25.67 -7.04
C ARG A 375 9.37 25.86 -8.07
N VAL A 376 8.18 25.33 -7.79
CA VAL A 376 6.99 25.50 -8.65
C VAL A 376 6.51 26.95 -8.64
N LEU A 377 6.48 27.61 -7.49
CA LEU A 377 6.03 28.99 -7.37
C LEU A 377 7.04 29.98 -7.98
N GLU A 378 8.36 29.75 -7.80
CA GLU A 378 9.41 30.57 -8.40
C GLU A 378 9.37 30.58 -9.94
N LYS A 379 9.00 29.46 -10.57
CA LYS A 379 8.88 29.37 -12.04
C LYS A 379 7.66 30.12 -12.60
N LYS A 380 6.69 30.49 -11.76
CA LYS A 380 5.46 31.21 -12.16
C LYS A 380 5.42 32.67 -11.72
N SER A 381 6.40 33.11 -10.93
CA SER A 381 6.62 34.51 -10.57
C SER A 381 7.39 35.24 -11.67
#